data_4f216b6ebb4cf0360164c995e4bc88f7
#
_entry.id   4f216b6ebb4cf0360164c995e4bc88f7
#
_cell.length_a   1.000
_cell.length_b   1.000
_cell.length_c   1.000
_cell.angle_alpha   90.00
_cell.angle_beta   90.00
_cell.angle_gamma   90.00
#
_symmetry.space_group_name_H-M   'P 1'
#
loop_
_entity.id
_entity.type
_entity.pdbx_description
1 polymer ?
#
loop_
_entity_poly.entity_id
_entity_poly.type
_entity_poly.pdbx_seq_one_letter_code
_entity_poly.pdbx_strand_id
1 'polypeptide(L)'
;MTLRTFERMTHPLSAESIRDVRAHLAEVVEHAGLDDVAAVIYIGYIHEAALRMQFGGRKVTRTQLDHLQVMSERDNITLRIIPVSCDGFPGAGHALLYAEGPVPQLDTVQLDSTHGPEFLHADAQLAKFRAHLDWMDAHSLSPEASRDLIHSVAREL
;
A
#
# COMPACT_ATOMS: atom_id res chain seq x y z
N MET A 1 -7.42 9.91 -8.98
CA MET A 1 -6.12 9.80 -8.30
C MET A 1 -5.91 8.35 -7.87
N THR A 2 -4.80 7.78 -8.20
CA THR A 2 -4.47 6.40 -7.82
C THR A 2 -3.36 6.41 -6.78
N LEU A 3 -3.56 5.70 -5.68
CA LEU A 3 -2.54 5.46 -4.67
C LEU A 3 -2.06 4.02 -4.80
N ARG A 4 -0.78 3.84 -5.05
CA ARG A 4 -0.12 2.55 -4.97
C ARG A 4 0.79 2.54 -3.76
N THR A 5 0.64 1.57 -2.91
CA THR A 5 1.46 1.45 -1.72
C THR A 5 1.99 0.03 -1.56
N PHE A 6 3.23 -0.05 -1.14
CA PHE A 6 3.77 -1.23 -0.51
C PHE A 6 3.94 -0.96 0.98
N GLU A 7 3.25 -1.74 1.79
CA GLU A 7 3.37 -1.66 3.24
C GLU A 7 4.17 -2.84 3.78
N ARG A 8 5.24 -2.48 4.48
CA ARG A 8 5.84 -3.37 5.45
C ARG A 8 4.98 -3.25 6.71
N MET A 9 4.17 -4.27 7.01
CA MET A 9 3.35 -4.30 8.23
C MET A 9 4.24 -4.37 9.49
N THR A 10 4.93 -3.26 9.78
CA THR A 10 5.68 -3.10 11.05
C THR A 10 4.86 -2.36 12.09
N HIS A 11 3.81 -1.64 11.65
CA HIS A 11 2.81 -1.04 12.53
C HIS A 11 1.42 -1.24 11.92
N PRO A 12 0.38 -1.48 12.73
CA PRO A 12 -0.97 -1.35 12.24
C PRO A 12 -1.10 0.08 11.68
N LEU A 13 -1.71 0.21 10.50
CA LEU A 13 -2.13 1.52 9.99
C LEU A 13 -2.93 2.19 11.09
N SER A 14 -2.30 3.09 11.82
CA SER A 14 -3.03 3.84 12.83
C SER A 14 -4.08 4.67 12.07
N ALA A 15 -5.23 4.87 12.70
CA ALA A 15 -6.24 5.80 12.16
C ALA A 15 -5.65 7.22 11.96
N GLU A 16 -4.51 7.48 12.55
CA GLU A 16 -3.68 8.67 12.46
C GLU A 16 -2.90 8.70 11.15
N SER A 17 -2.20 7.62 10.77
CA SER A 17 -1.49 7.53 9.48
C SER A 17 -2.43 7.64 8.28
N ILE A 18 -3.64 7.06 8.36
CA ILE A 18 -4.67 7.22 7.34
C ILE A 18 -5.18 8.66 7.29
N ARG A 19 -5.32 9.33 8.44
CA ARG A 19 -5.72 10.74 8.52
C ARG A 19 -4.66 11.66 7.93
N ASP A 20 -3.38 11.41 8.23
CA ASP A 20 -2.26 12.22 7.74
C ASP A 20 -2.11 12.10 6.23
N VAL A 21 -2.20 10.90 5.68
CA VAL A 21 -2.24 10.67 4.22
C VAL A 21 -3.46 11.38 3.61
N ARG A 22 -4.65 11.28 4.21
CA ARG A 22 -5.86 11.99 3.73
C ARG A 22 -5.72 13.50 3.82
N ALA A 23 -5.13 14.04 4.89
CA ALA A 23 -4.91 15.46 5.06
C ALA A 23 -3.92 16.00 4.02
N HIS A 24 -2.82 15.29 3.80
CA HIS A 24 -1.83 15.65 2.77
C HIS A 24 -2.43 15.56 1.36
N LEU A 25 -3.23 14.53 1.08
CA LEU A 25 -3.92 14.39 -0.20
C LEU A 25 -4.98 15.48 -0.40
N ALA A 26 -5.70 15.88 0.65
CA ALA A 26 -6.66 16.97 0.58
C ALA A 26 -5.95 18.30 0.27
N GLU A 27 -4.79 18.54 0.87
CA GLU A 27 -3.97 19.73 0.61
C GLU A 27 -3.45 19.76 -0.84
N VAL A 28 -2.98 18.62 -1.37
CA VAL A 28 -2.56 18.49 -2.78
C VAL A 28 -3.73 18.71 -3.73
N VAL A 29 -4.90 18.16 -3.43
CA VAL A 29 -6.14 18.32 -4.23
C VAL A 29 -6.63 19.75 -4.23
N GLU A 30 -6.62 20.43 -3.07
CA GLU A 30 -7.00 21.83 -2.93
C GLU A 30 -6.08 22.76 -3.73
N HIS A 31 -4.76 22.52 -3.68
CA HIS A 31 -3.78 23.29 -4.48
C HIS A 31 -3.86 23.01 -5.99
N ALA A 32 -4.33 21.83 -6.38
CA ALA A 32 -4.52 21.47 -7.79
C ALA A 32 -5.84 21.98 -8.40
N GLY A 33 -6.71 22.63 -7.61
CA GLY A 33 -8.01 23.15 -8.08
C GLY A 33 -8.99 22.07 -8.54
N LEU A 34 -8.89 20.87 -7.98
CA LEU A 34 -9.78 19.76 -8.30
C LEU A 34 -11.03 19.83 -7.42
N ASP A 35 -12.13 20.33 -7.97
CA ASP A 35 -13.41 20.52 -7.27
C ASP A 35 -14.12 19.19 -6.92
N ASP A 36 -13.61 18.05 -7.34
CA ASP A 36 -14.19 16.74 -7.04
C ASP A 36 -13.09 15.73 -6.66
N VAL A 37 -13.10 15.29 -5.41
CA VAL A 37 -12.30 14.14 -4.96
C VAL A 37 -12.98 12.89 -5.53
N ALA A 38 -12.90 12.73 -6.84
CA ALA A 38 -13.23 11.48 -7.49
C ALA A 38 -12.53 10.35 -6.72
N ALA A 39 -13.23 9.29 -6.44
CA ALA A 39 -12.86 8.21 -5.55
C ALA A 39 -11.36 7.88 -5.67
N VAL A 40 -10.63 8.04 -4.57
CA VAL A 40 -9.22 7.64 -4.51
C VAL A 40 -9.18 6.13 -4.73
N ILE A 41 -8.54 5.70 -5.81
CA ILE A 41 -8.28 4.28 -6.06
C ILE A 41 -7.02 3.90 -5.28
N TYR A 42 -7.14 2.91 -4.44
CA TYR A 42 -6.05 2.39 -3.63
C TYR A 42 -5.63 1.01 -4.12
N ILE A 43 -4.34 0.83 -4.41
CA ILE A 43 -3.75 -0.47 -4.76
C ILE A 43 -2.66 -0.77 -3.74
N GLY A 44 -2.88 -1.80 -2.92
CA GLY A 44 -1.95 -2.23 -1.88
C GLY A 44 -1.25 -3.53 -2.25
N TYR A 45 0.09 -3.54 -2.18
CA TYR A 45 0.90 -4.73 -2.30
C TYR A 45 1.42 -5.12 -0.93
N ILE A 46 1.24 -6.37 -0.54
CA ILE A 46 1.69 -6.90 0.76
C ILE A 46 2.45 -8.19 0.50
N HIS A 47 3.66 -8.31 1.04
CA HIS A 47 4.39 -9.58 0.97
C HIS A 47 3.78 -10.60 1.92
N GLU A 48 3.60 -11.86 1.48
CA GLU A 48 2.97 -12.93 2.26
C GLU A 48 3.58 -13.11 3.66
N ALA A 49 4.90 -12.94 3.80
CA ALA A 49 5.54 -13.04 5.10
C ALA A 49 4.96 -12.06 6.13
N ALA A 50 4.53 -10.86 5.70
CA ALA A 50 3.93 -9.88 6.59
C ALA A 50 2.57 -10.34 7.16
N LEU A 51 1.79 -11.11 6.39
CA LEU A 51 0.52 -11.68 6.86
C LEU A 51 0.72 -12.71 7.98
N ARG A 52 1.87 -13.39 7.98
CA ARG A 52 2.20 -14.46 8.94
C ARG A 52 2.93 -13.95 10.17
N MET A 53 3.41 -12.71 10.16
CA MET A 53 4.07 -12.08 11.31
C MET A 53 3.03 -11.68 12.36
N GLN A 54 3.21 -12.13 13.61
CA GLN A 54 2.27 -11.88 14.71
C GLN A 54 2.66 -10.64 15.53
N PHE A 55 2.76 -9.49 14.87
CA PHE A 55 3.01 -8.21 15.56
C PHE A 55 1.82 -7.85 16.47
N GLY A 56 2.10 -7.62 17.74
CA GLY A 56 1.07 -7.38 18.74
C GLY A 56 0.33 -8.64 19.22
N GLY A 57 0.78 -9.82 18.76
CA GLY A 57 0.23 -11.11 19.12
C GLY A 57 -0.93 -11.59 18.25
N ARG A 58 -1.28 -12.86 18.38
CA ARG A 58 -2.25 -13.59 17.55
C ARG A 58 -3.60 -12.87 17.37
N LYS A 59 -4.13 -12.31 18.45
CA LYS A 59 -5.44 -11.62 18.42
C LYS A 59 -5.39 -10.35 17.55
N VAL A 60 -4.32 -9.56 17.69
CA VAL A 60 -4.15 -8.32 16.90
C VAL A 60 -3.96 -8.67 15.43
N THR A 61 -3.11 -9.65 15.13
CA THR A 61 -2.89 -10.12 13.75
C THR A 61 -4.19 -10.62 13.12
N ARG A 62 -4.98 -11.42 13.85
CA ARG A 62 -6.27 -11.89 13.37
C ARG A 62 -7.21 -10.73 13.02
N THR A 63 -7.35 -9.75 13.92
CA THR A 63 -8.19 -8.57 13.68
C THR A 63 -7.71 -7.78 12.46
N GLN A 64 -6.39 -7.68 12.25
CA GLN A 64 -5.83 -7.01 11.08
C GLN A 64 -6.14 -7.76 9.78
N LEU A 65 -6.03 -9.09 9.76
CA LEU A 65 -6.35 -9.89 8.59
C LEU A 65 -7.85 -9.81 8.24
N ASP A 66 -8.72 -9.88 9.25
CA ASP A 66 -10.17 -9.70 9.09
C ASP A 66 -10.48 -8.29 8.51
N HIS A 67 -9.75 -7.25 8.96
CA HIS A 67 -9.87 -5.89 8.42
C HIS A 67 -9.44 -5.82 6.94
N LEU A 68 -8.30 -6.45 6.57
CA LEU A 68 -7.85 -6.51 5.17
C LEU A 68 -8.90 -7.18 4.27
N GLN A 69 -9.57 -8.23 4.73
CA GLN A 69 -10.64 -8.87 3.99
C GLN A 69 -11.79 -7.89 3.71
N VAL A 70 -12.29 -7.23 4.75
CA VAL A 70 -13.37 -6.23 4.62
C VAL A 70 -12.98 -5.09 3.68
N MET A 71 -11.73 -4.62 3.77
CA MET A 71 -11.24 -3.54 2.90
C MET A 71 -11.12 -3.98 1.45
N SER A 72 -10.73 -5.25 1.19
CA SER A 72 -10.59 -5.79 -0.16
C SER A 72 -11.91 -5.99 -0.91
N GLU A 73 -13.05 -5.88 -0.22
CA GLU A 73 -14.39 -5.95 -0.82
C GLU A 73 -14.88 -4.60 -1.37
N ARG A 74 -14.13 -3.52 -1.13
CA ARG A 74 -14.50 -2.19 -1.61
C ARG A 74 -14.07 -1.99 -3.05
N ASP A 75 -14.93 -1.42 -3.88
CA ASP A 75 -14.69 -1.18 -5.31
C ASP A 75 -13.45 -0.31 -5.59
N ASN A 76 -13.09 0.56 -4.66
CA ASN A 76 -11.96 1.47 -4.79
C ASN A 76 -10.67 0.96 -4.13
N ILE A 77 -10.66 -0.27 -3.60
CA ILE A 77 -9.49 -0.86 -2.93
C ILE A 77 -9.14 -2.19 -3.59
N THR A 78 -7.91 -2.29 -4.07
CA THR A 78 -7.34 -3.54 -4.59
C THR A 78 -6.18 -3.95 -3.70
N LEU A 79 -6.27 -5.14 -3.09
CA LEU A 79 -5.17 -5.74 -2.34
C LEU A 79 -4.57 -6.89 -3.12
N ARG A 80 -3.25 -6.91 -3.24
CA ARG A 80 -2.49 -7.92 -3.95
C ARG A 80 -1.35 -8.44 -3.08
N ILE A 81 -1.22 -9.75 -2.99
CA ILE A 81 -0.21 -10.41 -2.15
C ILE A 81 0.95 -10.88 -3.03
N ILE A 82 2.17 -10.52 -2.65
CA ILE A 82 3.40 -11.05 -3.25
C ILE A 82 3.74 -12.34 -2.49
N PRO A 83 3.66 -13.52 -3.15
CA PRO A 83 3.88 -14.81 -2.47
C PRO A 83 5.34 -15.00 -2.06
N VAL A 84 5.58 -15.77 -1.01
CA VAL A 84 6.95 -16.13 -0.55
C VAL A 84 7.73 -16.94 -1.57
N SER A 85 7.06 -17.56 -2.53
CA SER A 85 7.68 -18.32 -3.63
C SER A 85 8.20 -17.43 -4.76
N CYS A 86 8.02 -16.11 -4.67
CA CYS A 86 8.49 -15.18 -5.68
C CYS A 86 10.01 -15.05 -5.65
N ASP A 87 10.66 -15.14 -6.83
CA ASP A 87 12.10 -15.01 -6.97
C ASP A 87 12.54 -13.55 -6.88
N GLY A 88 12.93 -13.14 -5.68
CA GLY A 88 13.39 -11.78 -5.39
C GLY A 88 12.25 -10.83 -5.03
N PHE A 89 12.62 -9.68 -4.50
CA PHE A 89 11.70 -8.62 -4.13
C PHE A 89 12.42 -7.27 -4.14
N PRO A 90 12.41 -6.54 -5.28
CA PRO A 90 13.01 -5.22 -5.36
C PRO A 90 12.31 -4.27 -4.38
N GLY A 91 13.12 -3.54 -3.59
CA GLY A 91 12.56 -2.62 -2.58
C GLY A 91 12.18 -3.27 -1.25
N ALA A 92 12.46 -4.57 -1.04
CA ALA A 92 12.30 -5.22 0.25
C ALA A 92 13.06 -4.46 1.35
N GLY A 93 12.36 -3.79 2.23
CA GLY A 93 12.99 -3.07 3.35
C GLY A 93 12.38 -1.71 3.63
N HIS A 94 11.63 -1.15 2.70
CA HIS A 94 10.95 0.13 2.87
C HIS A 94 9.46 -0.01 2.59
N ALA A 95 8.63 0.55 3.47
CA ALA A 95 7.26 0.87 3.11
C ALA A 95 7.28 2.11 2.21
N LEU A 96 6.49 2.10 1.17
CA LEU A 96 6.36 3.23 0.26
C LEU A 96 4.90 3.52 -0.06
N LEU A 97 4.58 4.77 -0.25
CA LEU A 97 3.34 5.24 -0.83
C LEU A 97 3.69 6.00 -2.12
N TYR A 98 3.12 5.59 -3.23
CA TYR A 98 3.20 6.31 -4.50
C TYR A 98 1.85 6.97 -4.77
N ALA A 99 1.82 8.29 -4.80
CA ALA A 99 0.66 9.07 -5.16
C ALA A 99 0.77 9.53 -6.62
N GLU A 100 -0.10 9.00 -7.47
CA GLU A 100 -0.17 9.39 -8.88
C GLU A 100 -1.45 10.15 -9.19
N GLY A 101 -1.33 11.20 -9.97
CA GLY A 101 -2.42 12.05 -10.40
C GLY A 101 -2.52 12.16 -11.92
N PRO A 102 -3.42 13.00 -12.43
CA PRO A 102 -3.57 13.25 -13.86
C PRO A 102 -2.35 13.96 -14.47
N VAL A 103 -1.50 14.54 -13.64
CA VAL A 103 -0.28 15.26 -14.05
C VAL A 103 0.94 14.52 -13.49
N PRO A 104 1.62 13.67 -14.29
CA PRO A 104 2.72 12.83 -13.81
C PRO A 104 3.90 13.59 -13.16
N GLN A 105 4.07 14.88 -13.51
CA GLN A 105 5.11 15.74 -12.92
C GLN A 105 4.81 16.12 -11.46
N LEU A 106 3.57 15.92 -11.01
CA LEU A 106 3.13 16.17 -9.64
C LEU A 106 3.05 14.89 -8.81
N ASP A 107 3.44 13.75 -9.38
CA ASP A 107 3.51 12.49 -8.63
C ASP A 107 4.50 12.61 -7.46
N THR A 108 4.23 11.88 -6.41
CA THR A 108 5.02 11.92 -5.19
C THR A 108 5.20 10.51 -4.64
N VAL A 109 6.40 10.21 -4.18
CA VAL A 109 6.69 9.01 -3.38
C VAL A 109 6.96 9.43 -1.94
N GLN A 110 6.25 8.82 -1.00
CA GLN A 110 6.60 8.87 0.41
C GLN A 110 7.28 7.56 0.81
N LEU A 111 8.43 7.66 1.43
CA LEU A 111 9.12 6.53 2.07
C LEU A 111 9.04 6.70 3.57
N ASP A 112 8.71 5.61 4.27
CA ASP A 112 8.78 5.59 5.73
C ASP A 112 10.20 5.21 6.17
N SER A 113 10.85 6.13 6.88
CA SER A 113 12.16 5.92 7.49
C SER A 113 12.09 6.00 9.01
N THR A 114 13.14 5.52 9.69
CA THR A 114 13.26 5.65 11.15
C THR A 114 13.35 7.09 11.64
N HIS A 115 13.62 8.03 10.74
CA HIS A 115 13.74 9.46 11.03
C HIS A 115 12.50 10.27 10.64
N GLY A 116 11.46 9.60 10.17
CA GLY A 116 10.22 10.21 9.67
C GLY A 116 10.00 9.98 8.17
N PRO A 117 8.91 10.51 7.61
CA PRO A 117 8.61 10.37 6.20
C PRO A 117 9.58 11.18 5.33
N GLU A 118 10.01 10.60 4.23
CA GLU A 118 10.81 11.25 3.19
C GLU A 118 9.97 11.35 1.91
N PHE A 119 9.89 12.54 1.32
CA PHE A 119 9.13 12.79 0.08
C PHE A 119 10.07 12.96 -1.10
N LEU A 120 9.81 12.23 -2.18
CA LEU A 120 10.60 12.22 -3.38
C LEU A 120 9.76 12.68 -4.57
N HIS A 121 10.31 13.62 -5.35
CA HIS A 121 9.62 14.26 -6.48
C HIS A 121 10.45 14.27 -7.77
N ALA A 122 11.75 13.92 -7.69
CA ALA A 122 12.62 13.97 -8.88
C ALA A 122 12.24 12.86 -9.87
N ASP A 123 12.10 13.19 -11.15
CA ASP A 123 11.68 12.27 -12.23
C ASP A 123 12.44 10.94 -12.22
N ALA A 124 13.76 10.97 -12.03
CA ALA A 124 14.58 9.76 -11.99
C ALA A 124 14.27 8.87 -10.79
N GLN A 125 13.90 9.45 -9.64
CA GLN A 125 13.46 8.72 -8.46
C GLN A 125 12.08 8.12 -8.68
N LEU A 126 11.13 8.91 -9.19
CA LEU A 126 9.78 8.47 -9.53
C LEU A 126 9.81 7.31 -10.52
N ALA A 127 10.63 7.40 -11.58
CA ALA A 127 10.78 6.32 -12.56
C ALA A 127 11.26 5.01 -11.93
N LYS A 128 12.18 5.07 -10.95
CA LYS A 128 12.63 3.89 -10.21
C LYS A 128 11.49 3.25 -9.43
N PHE A 129 10.68 4.03 -8.73
CA PHE A 129 9.57 3.50 -7.93
C PHE A 129 8.41 3.00 -8.80
N ARG A 130 8.15 3.62 -9.96
CA ARG A 130 7.22 3.07 -10.95
C ARG A 130 7.66 1.67 -11.39
N ALA A 131 8.93 1.48 -11.73
CA ALA A 131 9.45 0.17 -12.10
C ALA A 131 9.32 -0.87 -10.96
N HIS A 132 9.48 -0.46 -9.69
CA HIS A 132 9.22 -1.34 -8.54
C HIS A 132 7.75 -1.74 -8.44
N LEU A 133 6.83 -0.79 -8.62
CA LEU A 133 5.39 -1.06 -8.58
C LEU A 133 4.94 -1.94 -9.74
N ASP A 134 5.47 -1.71 -10.95
CA ASP A 134 5.20 -2.56 -12.12
C ASP A 134 5.69 -3.99 -11.89
N TRP A 135 6.85 -4.15 -11.26
CA TRP A 135 7.36 -5.46 -10.86
C TRP A 135 6.42 -6.13 -9.84
N MET A 136 5.98 -5.41 -8.80
CA MET A 136 5.05 -5.92 -7.79
C MET A 136 3.72 -6.34 -8.43
N ASP A 137 3.21 -5.55 -9.38
CA ASP A 137 1.98 -5.87 -10.09
C ASP A 137 2.11 -7.17 -10.88
N ALA A 138 3.23 -7.34 -11.60
CA ALA A 138 3.48 -8.53 -12.41
C ALA A 138 3.71 -9.81 -11.59
N HIS A 139 4.18 -9.70 -10.33
CA HIS A 139 4.57 -10.85 -9.51
C HIS A 139 3.64 -11.10 -8.31
N SER A 140 2.61 -10.30 -8.14
CA SER A 140 1.60 -10.51 -7.11
C SER A 140 0.47 -11.42 -7.60
N LEU A 141 -0.23 -12.03 -6.66
CA LEU A 141 -1.45 -12.79 -6.92
C LEU A 141 -2.56 -11.86 -7.43
N SER A 142 -3.55 -12.43 -8.12
CA SER A 142 -4.77 -11.70 -8.45
C SER A 142 -5.48 -11.22 -7.17
N PRO A 143 -6.34 -10.20 -7.24
CA PRO A 143 -7.11 -9.74 -6.07
C PRO A 143 -7.90 -10.86 -5.40
N GLU A 144 -8.51 -11.77 -6.18
CA GLU A 144 -9.27 -12.92 -5.70
C GLU A 144 -8.36 -13.90 -4.95
N ALA A 145 -7.26 -14.33 -5.58
CA ALA A 145 -6.29 -15.24 -4.97
C ALA A 145 -5.63 -14.63 -3.73
N SER A 146 -5.46 -13.31 -3.71
CA SER A 146 -4.96 -12.58 -2.54
C SER A 146 -5.94 -12.63 -1.36
N ARG A 147 -7.24 -12.46 -1.61
CA ARG A 147 -8.29 -12.62 -0.59
C ARG A 147 -8.31 -14.04 -0.03
N ASP A 148 -8.24 -15.04 -0.91
CA ASP A 148 -8.23 -16.45 -0.50
C ASP A 148 -7.03 -16.75 0.41
N LEU A 149 -5.84 -16.22 0.08
CA LEU A 149 -4.64 -16.38 0.89
C LEU A 149 -4.77 -15.67 2.25
N ILE A 150 -5.26 -14.43 2.28
CA ILE A 150 -5.51 -13.70 3.54
C ILE A 150 -6.47 -14.48 4.42
N HIS A 151 -7.56 -15.02 3.84
CA HIS A 151 -8.53 -15.84 4.56
C HIS A 151 -7.88 -17.12 5.11
N SER A 152 -7.08 -17.81 4.31
CA SER A 152 -6.38 -19.01 4.75
C SER A 152 -5.45 -18.74 5.93
N VAL A 153 -4.60 -17.70 5.84
CA VAL A 153 -3.71 -17.30 6.93
C VAL A 153 -4.48 -16.90 8.19
N ALA A 154 -5.59 -16.21 8.03
CA ALA A 154 -6.46 -15.86 9.17
C ALA A 154 -7.05 -17.08 9.89
N ARG A 155 -7.30 -18.18 9.19
CA ARG A 155 -7.80 -19.44 9.78
C ARG A 155 -6.72 -20.24 10.50
N GLU A 156 -5.47 -20.07 10.14
CA GLU A 156 -4.32 -20.71 10.80
C GLU A 156 -4.03 -20.07 12.18
N LEU A 157 -4.49 -18.86 12.40
CA LEU A 157 -4.39 -18.10 13.65
C LEU A 157 -5.59 -18.40 14.58
#